data_11a1fb2486b37f2dba49499f0f9353a4
#
_entry.id   11a1fb2486b37f2dba49499f0f9353a4
#
_cell.length_a   1.000
_cell.length_b   1.000
_cell.length_c   1.000
_cell.angle_alpha   90.00
_cell.angle_beta   90.00
_cell.angle_gamma   90.00
#
_symmetry.space_group_name_H-M   'P 1'
#
loop_
_entity.id
_entity.type
_entity.pdbx_description
1 polymer ?
#
loop_
_entity_poly.entity_id
_entity_poly.type
_entity_poly.pdbx_seq_one_letter_code
_entity_poly.pdbx_strand_id
1 'polypeptide(L)' 'MTENDALDETTTVRWEDAIDEIKQHGLTAWKQDGMIHVEDEEREPWIIVKVVDGMVETAPIMKFLGY' A
#
# COMPACT_ATOMS: atom_id res chain seq x y z
N MET A 1 7.47 6.91 24.69
CA MET A 1 7.24 7.10 24.23
C MET A 1 6.69 6.43 23.41
N THR A 2 6.17 6.27 22.97
CA THR A 2 5.48 5.72 22.28
C THR A 2 5.48 6.13 20.97
N GLU A 3 6.34 6.85 20.64
CA GLU A 3 6.42 7.33 19.36
C GLU A 3 6.64 6.23 18.39
N ASN A 4 7.03 5.10 18.79
CA ASN A 4 7.20 4.01 17.86
C ASN A 4 5.92 3.64 17.18
N ASP A 5 4.83 3.69 17.91
CA ASP A 5 3.56 3.35 17.31
C ASP A 5 3.19 4.34 16.23
N ALA A 6 3.46 5.58 16.48
CA ALA A 6 3.16 6.58 15.48
C ALA A 6 4.00 6.38 14.24
N LEU A 7 5.26 6.00 14.44
CA LEU A 7 6.12 5.78 13.30
C LEU A 7 5.60 4.65 12.42
N ASP A 8 5.12 3.59 13.05
CA ASP A 8 4.62 2.47 12.26
C ASP A 8 3.44 2.89 11.42
N GLU A 9 2.59 3.74 11.96
CA GLU A 9 1.42 4.16 11.23
C GLU A 9 1.74 5.13 10.12
N THR A 10 2.89 5.79 10.22
CA THR A 10 3.26 6.77 9.23
C THR A 10 4.41 6.32 8.35
N THR A 11 4.77 5.05 8.44
CA THR A 11 5.84 4.53 7.60
C THR A 11 5.42 4.62 6.13
N THR A 12 6.36 5.11 5.32
CA THR A 12 6.09 5.21 3.89
C THR A 12 7.19 4.49 3.12
N VAL A 13 6.85 4.07 1.91
CA VAL A 13 7.81 3.48 1.00
C VAL A 13 7.55 4.06 -0.37
N ARG A 14 8.51 3.88 -1.27
CA ARG A 14 8.34 4.35 -2.63
C ARG A 14 7.22 3.56 -3.28
N TRP A 15 6.46 4.24 -4.13
CA TRP A 15 5.30 3.59 -4.74
C TRP A 15 5.71 2.38 -5.59
N GLU A 16 6.89 2.42 -6.21
CA GLU A 16 7.35 1.29 -6.99
C GLU A 16 7.57 0.07 -6.11
N ASP A 17 8.17 0.29 -4.93
CA ASP A 17 8.41 -0.81 -4.00
C ASP A 17 7.10 -1.37 -3.47
N ALA A 18 6.13 -0.50 -3.24
CA ALA A 18 4.83 -0.95 -2.77
C ALA A 18 4.16 -1.85 -3.80
N ILE A 19 4.23 -1.46 -5.07
CA ILE A 19 3.64 -2.27 -6.12
C ILE A 19 4.33 -3.62 -6.21
N ASP A 20 5.66 -3.63 -6.10
CA ASP A 20 6.39 -4.90 -6.14
C ASP A 20 5.96 -5.83 -5.02
N GLU A 21 5.80 -5.27 -3.82
CA GLU A 21 5.39 -6.06 -2.67
C GLU A 21 4.00 -6.66 -2.91
N ILE A 22 3.08 -5.86 -3.43
CA ILE A 22 1.73 -6.32 -3.68
C ILE A 22 1.74 -7.45 -4.71
N LYS A 23 2.55 -7.29 -5.76
CA LYS A 23 2.62 -8.31 -6.80
C LYS A 23 3.20 -9.61 -6.27
N GLN A 24 4.10 -9.53 -5.30
CA GLN A 24 4.67 -10.74 -4.71
C GLN A 24 3.61 -11.54 -3.96
N HIS A 25 2.53 -10.91 -3.57
CA HIS A 25 1.42 -11.60 -2.94
C HIS A 25 0.43 -12.16 -3.96
N GLY A 26 0.72 -12.03 -5.24
CA GLY A 26 -0.15 -12.58 -6.27
C GLY A 26 -1.28 -11.66 -6.68
N LEU A 27 -1.22 -10.40 -6.30
CA LEU A 27 -2.27 -9.46 -6.61
C LEU A 27 -1.86 -8.56 -7.77
N THR A 28 -2.83 -7.83 -8.31
CA THR A 28 -2.59 -6.88 -9.37
C THR A 28 -2.53 -5.48 -8.77
N ALA A 29 -1.54 -4.70 -9.18
CA ALA A 29 -1.42 -3.33 -8.70
C ALA A 29 -0.81 -2.48 -9.80
N TRP A 30 -1.26 -1.21 -9.86
CA TRP A 30 -0.71 -0.26 -10.83
C TRP A 30 -0.90 1.15 -10.28
N LYS A 31 -0.16 2.09 -10.87
CA LYS A 31 -0.26 3.49 -10.45
C LYS A 31 -1.01 4.25 -11.54
N GLN A 32 -2.00 5.02 -11.13
CA GLN A 32 -2.79 5.82 -12.05
C GLN A 32 -3.33 7.05 -11.31
N ASP A 33 -3.16 8.23 -11.94
CA ASP A 33 -3.70 9.48 -11.39
C ASP A 33 -3.21 9.76 -9.97
N GLY A 34 -1.94 9.48 -9.71
CA GLY A 34 -1.37 9.75 -8.40
C GLY A 34 -1.81 8.81 -7.31
N MET A 35 -2.32 7.64 -7.68
CA MET A 35 -2.77 6.66 -6.70
C MET A 35 -2.38 5.27 -7.16
N ILE A 36 -2.17 4.39 -6.19
CA ILE A 36 -1.94 2.98 -6.46
C ILE A 36 -3.28 2.27 -6.34
N HIS A 37 -3.64 1.54 -7.37
CA HIS A 37 -4.86 0.74 -7.39
C HIS A 37 -4.47 -0.71 -7.16
N VAL A 38 -5.13 -1.38 -6.22
CA VAL A 38 -4.86 -2.77 -5.92
C VAL A 38 -6.13 -3.57 -6.12
N GLU A 39 -6.01 -4.67 -6.85
CA GLU A 39 -7.15 -5.48 -7.20
C GLU A 39 -6.88 -6.92 -6.80
N ASP A 40 -7.83 -7.51 -6.08
CA ASP A 40 -7.75 -8.90 -5.67
C ASP A 40 -9.00 -9.57 -6.20
N GLU A 41 -8.84 -10.55 -7.09
CA GLU A 41 -9.98 -11.18 -7.72
C GLU A 41 -10.86 -11.94 -6.74
N GLU A 42 -10.30 -12.29 -5.59
CA GLU A 42 -11.03 -13.08 -4.62
C GLU A 42 -11.64 -12.26 -3.49
N ARG A 43 -11.33 -10.99 -3.42
CA ARG A 43 -11.81 -10.17 -2.32
C ARG A 43 -12.24 -8.79 -2.81
N GLU A 44 -13.25 -8.26 -2.15
CA GLU A 44 -13.72 -6.91 -2.40
C GLU A 44 -13.96 -6.26 -1.06
N PRO A 45 -13.87 -4.95 -0.97
CA PRO A 45 -13.54 -4.02 -2.05
C PRO A 45 -12.06 -3.97 -2.34
N TRP A 46 -11.72 -3.45 -3.51
CA TRP A 46 -10.35 -3.17 -3.86
C TRP A 46 -9.91 -1.94 -3.08
N ILE A 47 -8.61 -1.72 -2.96
CA ILE A 47 -8.15 -0.53 -2.25
C ILE A 47 -7.42 0.40 -3.20
N ILE A 48 -7.42 1.67 -2.82
CA ILE A 48 -6.71 2.71 -3.55
C ILE A 48 -5.88 3.45 -2.52
N VAL A 49 -4.59 3.59 -2.78
CA VAL A 49 -3.66 4.24 -1.87
C VAL A 49 -3.06 5.46 -2.56
N LYS A 50 -3.16 6.61 -1.89
CA LYS A 50 -2.68 7.84 -2.45
C LYS A 50 -1.15 7.90 -2.46
N VAL A 51 -0.59 8.41 -3.54
CA VAL A 51 0.86 8.60 -3.66
C VAL A 51 1.15 10.08 -3.45
N VAL A 52 2.03 10.38 -2.49
CA VAL A 52 2.41 11.75 -2.17
C VAL A 52 3.93 11.84 -2.28
N ASP A 53 4.41 12.71 -3.16
CA ASP A 53 5.85 12.88 -3.38
C ASP A 53 6.54 11.55 -3.70
N GLY A 54 5.87 10.69 -4.44
CA GLY A 54 6.43 9.41 -4.84
C GLY A 54 6.41 8.35 -3.75
N MET A 55 5.74 8.63 -2.63
CA MET A 55 5.71 7.74 -1.48
C MET A 55 4.28 7.36 -1.14
N VAL A 56 4.11 6.20 -0.55
CA VAL A 56 2.80 5.75 -0.09
C VAL A 56 2.91 5.24 1.34
N GLU A 57 1.82 5.33 2.08
CA GLU A 57 1.77 4.79 3.42
C GLU A 57 1.65 3.28 3.35
N THR A 58 2.39 2.58 4.20
CA THR A 58 2.37 1.12 4.18
C THR A 58 1.18 0.54 4.93
N ALA A 59 0.64 1.27 5.91
CA ALA A 59 -0.39 0.70 6.77
C ALA A 59 -1.60 0.15 6.01
N PRO A 60 -2.23 0.92 5.11
CA PRO A 60 -3.39 0.37 4.39
C PRO A 60 -3.02 -0.82 3.50
N ILE A 61 -1.82 -0.81 2.95
CA ILE A 61 -1.38 -1.91 2.09
C ILE A 61 -1.18 -3.16 2.92
N MET A 62 -0.50 -3.05 4.06
CA MET A 62 -0.23 -4.20 4.89
C MET A 62 -1.51 -4.78 5.45
N LYS A 63 -2.45 -3.90 5.80
CA LYS A 63 -3.73 -4.37 6.30
C LYS A 63 -4.47 -5.15 5.21
N PHE A 64 -4.43 -4.65 3.99
CA PHE A 64 -5.09 -5.34 2.87
C PHE A 64 -4.43 -6.69 2.61
N LEU A 65 -3.11 -6.77 2.75
CA LEU A 65 -2.39 -8.02 2.50
C LEU A 65 -2.51 -9.01 3.65
N GLY A 66 -3.05 -8.60 4.78
CA GLY A 66 -3.30 -9.53 5.87
C GLY A 66 -2.24 -9.54 6.95
N TYR A 67 -1.39 -8.55 6.97
CA TYR A 67 -0.38 -8.49 8.04
C TYR A 67 -0.94 -7.97 9.35
#